data_2bd54e2c1e2f024b74bba3fc9af130df
#
_entry.id   2bd54e2c1e2f024b74bba3fc9af130df
#
_cell.length_a   1.000
_cell.length_b   1.000
_cell.length_c   1.000
_cell.angle_alpha   90.00
_cell.angle_beta   90.00
_cell.angle_gamma   90.00
#
_symmetry.space_group_name_H-M   'P 1'
#
loop_
_entity.id
_entity.type
_entity.pdbx_description
1 polymer ?
#
loop_
_entity_poly.entity_id
_entity_poly.type
_entity_poly.pdbx_seq_one_letter_code
_entity_poly.pdbx_strand_id
1 'polypeptide(L)'
;MKRKILGLVLAGGKSKRFGQDKASYAFHDGICQLDYAMRLLDTFCDRTVVSFGDSRSRFALEESNYDWIKDVPGNQGPIGGVMSGLMEARGKGLLVVACDMPLVEASLILRLLAQRDEGRLATCYLATDGKPEPLCAIYEPCCLPLLEKATKEGQMSLRRFLTIENVARVPCRSPKLLASLNTQEDVDRLRSIVS
;
A
#
# COMPACT_ATOMS: atom_id res chain seq x y z
N MET A 1 -21.21 -11.38 4.47
CA MET A 1 -21.07 -10.90 3.07
C MET A 1 -19.60 -10.77 2.75
N LYS A 2 -19.08 -11.43 1.71
CA LYS A 2 -17.70 -11.21 1.26
C LYS A 2 -17.55 -9.75 0.80
N ARG A 3 -16.55 -9.06 1.33
CA ARG A 3 -16.24 -7.68 0.93
C ARG A 3 -15.72 -7.73 -0.50
N LYS A 4 -16.34 -7.02 -1.44
CA LYS A 4 -15.90 -6.92 -2.83
C LYS A 4 -14.65 -6.02 -2.92
N ILE A 5 -13.53 -6.50 -2.36
CA ILE A 5 -12.27 -5.74 -2.32
C ILE A 5 -11.08 -6.67 -2.56
N LEU A 6 -10.16 -6.24 -3.43
CA LEU A 6 -8.85 -6.88 -3.64
C LEU A 6 -7.83 -6.24 -2.70
N GLY A 7 -7.00 -7.05 -2.04
CA GLY A 7 -5.84 -6.57 -1.29
C GLY A 7 -4.62 -6.44 -2.20
N LEU A 8 -3.87 -5.35 -2.07
CA LEU A 8 -2.60 -5.14 -2.76
C LEU A 8 -1.51 -4.77 -1.76
N VAL A 9 -0.49 -5.60 -1.67
CA VAL A 9 0.76 -5.26 -0.99
C VAL A 9 1.75 -4.70 -2.00
N LEU A 10 2.21 -3.47 -1.77
CA LEU A 10 3.27 -2.85 -2.55
C LEU A 10 4.62 -3.19 -1.93
N ALA A 11 5.37 -4.09 -2.55
CA ALA A 11 6.68 -4.57 -2.10
C ALA A 11 7.83 -4.06 -2.99
N GLY A 12 7.54 -3.21 -3.98
CA GLY A 12 8.52 -2.63 -4.88
C GLY A 12 9.22 -1.40 -4.28
N GLY A 13 10.50 -1.25 -4.54
CA GLY A 13 11.27 -0.07 -4.17
C GLY A 13 12.78 -0.36 -4.16
N LYS A 14 13.59 0.59 -4.66
CA LYS A 14 15.06 0.49 -4.58
C LYS A 14 15.46 0.78 -3.13
N SER A 15 15.56 -0.24 -2.28
CA SER A 15 15.97 -0.18 -0.85
C SER A 15 17.41 0.33 -0.63
N LYS A 16 17.90 1.26 -1.47
CA LYS A 16 19.29 1.73 -1.51
C LYS A 16 19.80 2.30 -0.18
N ARG A 17 18.91 2.85 0.65
CA ARG A 17 19.27 3.48 1.94
C ARG A 17 19.14 2.51 3.12
N PHE A 18 18.43 1.42 2.94
CA PHE A 18 18.18 0.43 3.99
C PHE A 18 19.26 -0.67 4.02
N GLY A 19 20.06 -0.81 2.96
CA GLY A 19 21.15 -1.78 2.85
C GLY A 19 20.72 -3.23 2.62
N GLN A 20 19.43 -3.53 2.74
CA GLN A 20 18.84 -4.85 2.51
C GLN A 20 17.43 -4.71 1.92
N ASP A 21 16.85 -5.80 1.44
CA ASP A 21 15.48 -5.79 0.92
C ASP A 21 14.48 -5.60 2.07
N LYS A 22 13.67 -4.54 1.97
CA LYS A 22 12.64 -4.22 2.98
C LYS A 22 11.57 -5.29 3.10
N ALA A 23 11.24 -5.98 2.00
CA ALA A 23 10.21 -7.01 1.98
C ALA A 23 10.62 -8.22 2.84
N SER A 24 11.91 -8.56 2.86
CA SER A 24 12.48 -9.66 3.65
C SER A 24 12.85 -9.26 5.07
N TYR A 25 12.80 -7.97 5.41
CA TYR A 25 13.15 -7.52 6.77
C TYR A 25 12.12 -7.98 7.80
N ALA A 26 12.59 -8.60 8.89
CA ALA A 26 11.75 -9.04 10.01
C ALA A 26 11.66 -7.93 11.07
N PHE A 27 10.55 -7.20 11.09
CA PHE A 27 10.26 -6.19 12.12
C PHE A 27 9.55 -6.81 13.33
N HIS A 28 8.60 -7.72 13.07
CA HIS A 28 7.79 -8.43 14.07
C HIS A 28 8.35 -9.83 14.27
N ASP A 29 8.84 -10.19 15.45
CA ASP A 29 9.18 -11.53 15.94
C ASP A 29 9.55 -12.60 14.88
N GLY A 30 10.46 -12.25 13.98
CA GLY A 30 10.92 -13.15 12.91
C GLY A 30 10.01 -13.21 11.69
N ILE A 31 8.89 -12.48 11.65
CA ILE A 31 8.00 -12.41 10.49
C ILE A 31 8.49 -11.30 9.54
N CYS A 32 8.74 -11.63 8.28
CA CYS A 32 9.13 -10.62 7.30
C CYS A 32 7.99 -9.66 6.98
N GLN A 33 8.33 -8.43 6.56
CA GLN A 33 7.35 -7.37 6.30
C GLN A 33 6.34 -7.75 5.22
N LEU A 34 6.78 -8.46 4.19
CA LEU A 34 5.87 -8.95 3.16
C LEU A 34 4.83 -9.91 3.75
N ASP A 35 5.27 -10.92 4.52
CA ASP A 35 4.37 -11.90 5.13
C ASP A 35 3.38 -11.23 6.10
N TYR A 36 3.86 -10.28 6.89
CA TYR A 36 3.01 -9.51 7.79
C TYR A 36 1.90 -8.77 7.04
N ALA A 37 2.26 -8.01 6.01
CA ALA A 37 1.31 -7.24 5.22
C ALA A 37 0.32 -8.14 4.46
N MET A 38 0.79 -9.26 3.87
CA MET A 38 -0.06 -10.23 3.18
C MET A 38 -1.09 -10.85 4.14
N ARG A 39 -0.65 -11.39 5.28
CA ARG A 39 -1.55 -11.98 6.31
C ARG A 39 -2.56 -10.95 6.83
N LEU A 40 -2.13 -9.71 7.03
CA LEU A 40 -3.02 -8.63 7.45
C LEU A 40 -4.15 -8.43 6.43
N LEU A 41 -3.81 -8.26 5.14
CA LEU A 41 -4.80 -8.00 4.10
C LEU A 41 -5.70 -9.22 3.81
N ASP A 42 -5.19 -10.45 3.88
CA ASP A 42 -5.98 -11.68 3.70
C ASP A 42 -7.14 -11.79 4.69
N THR A 43 -7.01 -11.16 5.87
CA THR A 43 -8.09 -11.11 6.86
C THR A 43 -9.29 -10.29 6.38
N PHE A 44 -9.07 -9.32 5.50
CA PHE A 44 -10.07 -8.32 5.12
C PHE A 44 -10.51 -8.37 3.66
N CYS A 45 -9.73 -9.00 2.80
CA CYS A 45 -9.92 -9.02 1.35
C CYS A 45 -10.41 -10.38 0.85
N ASP A 46 -11.05 -10.41 -0.33
CA ASP A 46 -11.43 -11.66 -0.99
C ASP A 46 -10.21 -12.45 -1.48
N ARG A 47 -9.17 -11.74 -1.86
CA ARG A 47 -7.88 -12.20 -2.35
C ARG A 47 -6.85 -11.09 -2.13
N THR A 48 -5.61 -11.45 -1.87
CA THR A 48 -4.50 -10.50 -1.77
C THR A 48 -3.45 -10.83 -2.82
N VAL A 49 -2.88 -9.80 -3.43
CA VAL A 49 -1.80 -9.91 -4.42
C VAL A 49 -0.66 -8.99 -4.03
N VAL A 50 0.54 -9.28 -4.53
CA VAL A 50 1.72 -8.44 -4.31
C VAL A 50 2.22 -7.85 -5.63
N SER A 51 2.63 -6.57 -5.59
CA SER A 51 3.35 -5.89 -6.67
C SER A 51 4.78 -5.60 -6.23
N PHE A 52 5.76 -6.01 -7.04
CA PHE A 52 7.19 -5.80 -6.79
C PHE A 52 7.79 -4.64 -7.59
N GLY A 53 6.99 -3.96 -8.42
CA GLY A 53 7.51 -2.95 -9.32
C GLY A 53 8.51 -3.52 -10.33
N ASP A 54 9.49 -2.68 -10.73
CA ASP A 54 10.61 -3.11 -11.57
C ASP A 54 11.71 -3.86 -10.77
N SER A 55 11.66 -3.79 -9.44
CA SER A 55 12.61 -4.49 -8.60
C SER A 55 12.24 -5.96 -8.56
N ARG A 56 12.94 -6.76 -9.37
CA ARG A 56 12.96 -8.21 -9.20
C ARG A 56 13.71 -8.53 -7.91
N SER A 57 13.05 -8.41 -6.78
CA SER A 57 13.51 -9.07 -5.57
C SER A 57 13.38 -10.57 -5.84
N ARG A 58 14.47 -11.20 -6.31
CA ARG A 58 14.54 -12.65 -6.57
C ARG A 58 14.09 -13.44 -5.35
N PHE A 59 14.44 -12.96 -4.17
CA PHE A 59 14.12 -13.60 -2.90
C PHE A 59 12.59 -13.71 -2.65
N ALA A 60 11.84 -12.68 -2.99
CA ALA A 60 10.39 -12.68 -2.76
C ALA A 60 9.61 -13.54 -3.78
N LEU A 61 10.16 -13.76 -4.99
CA LEU A 61 9.49 -14.51 -6.05
C LEU A 61 9.74 -16.02 -5.96
N GLU A 62 10.93 -16.44 -5.51
CA GLU A 62 11.33 -17.85 -5.51
C GLU A 62 10.87 -18.59 -4.24
N GLU A 63 10.61 -17.88 -3.14
CA GLU A 63 10.21 -18.45 -1.85
C GLU A 63 8.78 -18.14 -1.40
N SER A 64 8.09 -17.20 -2.05
CA SER A 64 6.71 -16.85 -1.67
C SER A 64 5.68 -17.62 -2.50
N ASN A 65 4.75 -18.27 -1.83
CA ASN A 65 3.55 -18.87 -2.44
C ASN A 65 2.45 -17.82 -2.69
N TYR A 66 2.81 -16.52 -2.80
CA TYR A 66 1.84 -15.45 -2.98
C TYR A 66 1.51 -15.20 -4.45
N ASP A 67 0.27 -14.91 -4.74
CA ASP A 67 -0.16 -14.37 -6.02
C ASP A 67 0.49 -13.00 -6.24
N TRP A 68 1.14 -12.80 -7.37
CA TRP A 68 1.79 -11.53 -7.70
C TRP A 68 1.30 -10.96 -9.03
N ILE A 69 1.39 -9.64 -9.14
CA ILE A 69 1.06 -8.90 -10.35
C ILE A 69 2.26 -8.09 -10.83
N LYS A 70 2.36 -7.94 -12.14
CA LYS A 70 3.38 -7.10 -12.76
C LYS A 70 2.86 -5.67 -12.90
N ASP A 71 3.70 -4.70 -12.57
CA ASP A 71 3.34 -3.29 -12.74
C ASP A 71 3.15 -2.91 -14.21
N VAL A 72 2.29 -1.93 -14.45
CA VAL A 72 2.07 -1.38 -15.79
C VAL A 72 3.39 -0.83 -16.33
N PRO A 73 3.84 -1.28 -17.53
CA PRO A 73 5.09 -0.83 -18.11
C PRO A 73 5.15 0.70 -18.25
N GLY A 74 6.33 1.29 -17.96
CA GLY A 74 6.55 2.72 -18.06
C GLY A 74 6.08 3.54 -16.86
N ASN A 75 5.30 2.97 -15.94
CA ASN A 75 4.88 3.63 -14.70
C ASN A 75 5.80 3.20 -13.55
N GLN A 76 6.70 4.08 -13.14
CA GLN A 76 7.63 3.82 -12.05
C GLN A 76 7.02 4.14 -10.69
N GLY A 77 7.38 3.34 -9.68
CA GLY A 77 6.99 3.56 -8.30
C GLY A 77 5.55 3.13 -7.98
N PRO A 78 5.00 3.57 -6.82
CA PRO A 78 3.74 3.06 -6.28
C PRO A 78 2.51 3.23 -7.20
N ILE A 79 2.52 4.24 -8.07
CA ILE A 79 1.39 4.51 -8.98
C ILE A 79 1.20 3.36 -9.99
N GLY A 80 2.29 2.77 -10.49
CA GLY A 80 2.24 1.61 -11.39
C GLY A 80 1.60 0.41 -10.71
N GLY A 81 2.01 0.10 -9.47
CA GLY A 81 1.42 -0.98 -8.69
C GLY A 81 -0.07 -0.78 -8.41
N VAL A 82 -0.48 0.44 -8.04
CA VAL A 82 -1.90 0.76 -7.80
C VAL A 82 -2.73 0.62 -9.08
N MET A 83 -2.24 1.09 -10.23
CA MET A 83 -2.93 0.94 -11.51
C MET A 83 -3.07 -0.55 -11.89
N SER A 84 -2.00 -1.33 -11.77
CA SER A 84 -2.03 -2.78 -12.01
C SER A 84 -2.99 -3.50 -11.07
N GLY A 85 -3.00 -3.12 -9.79
CA GLY A 85 -3.94 -3.63 -8.79
C GLY A 85 -5.40 -3.32 -9.13
N LEU A 86 -5.71 -2.10 -9.59
CA LEU A 86 -7.07 -1.73 -10.02
C LEU A 86 -7.52 -2.51 -11.26
N MET A 87 -6.62 -2.77 -12.22
CA MET A 87 -6.91 -3.62 -13.37
C MET A 87 -7.21 -5.05 -12.93
N GLU A 88 -6.39 -5.62 -12.02
CA GLU A 88 -6.59 -6.97 -11.48
C GLU A 88 -7.85 -7.07 -10.60
N ALA A 89 -8.26 -5.99 -9.96
CA ALA A 89 -9.45 -5.94 -9.12
C ALA A 89 -10.77 -6.10 -9.93
N ARG A 90 -10.73 -5.91 -11.25
CA ARG A 90 -11.86 -6.16 -12.18
C ARG A 90 -13.17 -5.52 -11.72
N GLY A 91 -13.13 -4.23 -11.42
CA GLY A 91 -14.29 -3.47 -10.97
C GLY A 91 -14.60 -3.56 -9.47
N LYS A 92 -13.75 -4.21 -8.66
CA LYS A 92 -13.80 -4.17 -7.21
C LYS A 92 -12.95 -3.01 -6.68
N GLY A 93 -13.19 -2.60 -5.42
CA GLY A 93 -12.26 -1.71 -4.72
C GLY A 93 -10.90 -2.37 -4.48
N LEU A 94 -9.86 -1.56 -4.34
CA LEU A 94 -8.49 -1.99 -4.08
C LEU A 94 -8.01 -1.43 -2.74
N LEU A 95 -7.77 -2.31 -1.75
CA LEU A 95 -7.13 -1.94 -0.49
C LEU A 95 -5.62 -2.10 -0.62
N VAL A 96 -4.90 -0.99 -0.49
CA VAL A 96 -3.45 -0.91 -0.68
C VAL A 96 -2.75 -0.76 0.67
N VAL A 97 -1.70 -1.55 0.90
CA VAL A 97 -0.75 -1.36 1.99
C VAL A 97 0.67 -1.54 1.45
N ALA A 98 1.59 -0.63 1.79
CA ALA A 98 3.00 -0.82 1.48
C ALA A 98 3.66 -1.75 2.51
N CYS A 99 4.51 -2.67 2.05
CA CYS A 99 5.18 -3.62 2.93
C CYS A 99 6.16 -2.96 3.92
N ASP A 100 6.58 -1.72 3.67
CA ASP A 100 7.47 -0.97 4.56
C ASP A 100 6.76 -0.17 5.66
N MET A 101 5.46 -0.43 5.89
CA MET A 101 4.65 0.18 6.94
C MET A 101 4.38 -0.81 8.08
N PRO A 102 5.37 -1.08 8.96
CA PRO A 102 5.31 -2.17 9.93
C PRO A 102 4.26 -2.01 11.02
N LEU A 103 3.83 -0.78 11.30
CA LEU A 103 2.86 -0.49 12.36
C LEU A 103 1.42 -0.42 11.87
N VAL A 104 1.16 -0.69 10.57
CA VAL A 104 -0.21 -0.82 10.08
C VAL A 104 -0.82 -2.11 10.63
N GLU A 105 -1.89 -1.98 11.38
CA GLU A 105 -2.56 -3.08 12.08
C GLU A 105 -4.03 -3.21 11.70
N ALA A 106 -4.67 -4.29 12.15
CA ALA A 106 -6.06 -4.62 11.85
C ALA A 106 -7.05 -3.48 12.19
N SER A 107 -6.80 -2.75 13.27
CA SER A 107 -7.66 -1.62 13.71
C SER A 107 -7.70 -0.49 12.68
N LEU A 108 -6.56 -0.18 12.04
CA LEU A 108 -6.48 0.81 10.97
C LEU A 108 -7.25 0.33 9.74
N ILE A 109 -7.06 -0.92 9.32
CA ILE A 109 -7.76 -1.49 8.16
C ILE A 109 -9.28 -1.50 8.40
N LEU A 110 -9.74 -1.95 9.57
CA LEU A 110 -11.15 -1.94 9.93
C LEU A 110 -11.75 -0.54 9.87
N ARG A 111 -11.05 0.46 10.39
CA ARG A 111 -11.51 1.83 10.37
C ARG A 111 -11.56 2.40 8.94
N LEU A 112 -10.56 2.11 8.12
CA LEU A 112 -10.54 2.53 6.72
C LEU A 112 -11.73 1.93 5.95
N LEU A 113 -11.99 0.64 6.14
CA LEU A 113 -13.13 -0.06 5.56
C LEU A 113 -14.49 0.47 6.05
N ALA A 114 -14.59 0.85 7.32
CA ALA A 114 -15.80 1.43 7.89
C ALA A 114 -16.10 2.84 7.37
N GLN A 115 -15.05 3.57 6.93
CA GLN A 115 -15.15 4.92 6.37
C GLN A 115 -15.08 4.93 4.83
N ARG A 116 -15.05 3.74 4.19
CA ARG A 116 -15.03 3.63 2.73
C ARG A 116 -16.22 4.34 2.12
N ASP A 117 -15.94 5.21 1.16
CA ASP A 117 -16.93 5.92 0.38
C ASP A 117 -16.77 5.53 -1.11
N GLU A 118 -17.62 4.61 -1.57
CA GLU A 118 -17.61 4.12 -2.96
C GLU A 118 -18.03 5.19 -3.98
N GLY A 119 -18.58 6.32 -3.54
CA GLY A 119 -18.88 7.50 -4.38
C GLY A 119 -17.68 8.42 -4.59
N ARG A 120 -16.56 8.15 -3.96
CA ARG A 120 -15.30 8.88 -4.11
C ARG A 120 -14.30 8.08 -4.92
N LEU A 121 -13.18 8.72 -5.30
CA LEU A 121 -12.11 8.05 -6.03
C LEU A 121 -11.27 7.16 -5.12
N ALA A 122 -11.12 7.57 -3.88
CA ALA A 122 -10.40 6.81 -2.87
C ALA A 122 -10.86 7.21 -1.47
N THR A 123 -10.56 6.33 -0.50
CA THR A 123 -10.64 6.60 0.94
C THR A 123 -9.25 6.41 1.53
N CYS A 124 -8.66 7.46 2.12
CA CYS A 124 -7.29 7.42 2.62
C CYS A 124 -7.16 8.11 3.98
N TYR A 125 -6.15 7.73 4.73
CA TYR A 125 -5.78 8.43 5.96
C TYR A 125 -5.09 9.77 5.66
N LEU A 126 -5.15 10.67 6.64
CA LEU A 126 -4.26 11.82 6.72
C LEU A 126 -3.02 11.45 7.55
N ALA A 127 -1.84 11.65 6.97
CA ALA A 127 -0.56 11.47 7.64
C ALA A 127 -0.31 12.60 8.68
N THR A 128 0.83 12.55 9.37
CA THR A 128 1.21 13.54 10.40
C THR A 128 1.34 14.96 9.86
N ASP A 129 1.65 15.11 8.57
CA ASP A 129 1.75 16.40 7.88
C ASP A 129 0.40 16.92 7.34
N GLY A 130 -0.70 16.25 7.68
CA GLY A 130 -2.05 16.57 7.24
C GLY A 130 -2.34 16.24 5.78
N LYS A 131 -1.41 15.59 5.07
CA LYS A 131 -1.59 15.18 3.66
C LYS A 131 -2.11 13.75 3.57
N PRO A 132 -2.76 13.38 2.44
CA PRO A 132 -3.20 12.02 2.19
C PRO A 132 -2.06 11.00 2.25
N GLU A 133 -2.32 9.85 2.90
CA GLU A 133 -1.43 8.69 2.87
C GLU A 133 -1.87 7.72 1.76
N PRO A 134 -1.12 7.66 0.65
CA PRO A 134 -1.50 6.85 -0.50
C PRO A 134 -1.23 5.35 -0.32
N LEU A 135 -0.37 4.98 0.61
CA LEU A 135 0.13 3.61 0.75
C LEU A 135 -0.56 2.83 1.87
N CYS A 136 -1.57 3.44 2.52
CA CYS A 136 -2.57 2.77 3.36
C CYS A 136 -3.93 3.39 3.01
N ALA A 137 -4.54 2.93 1.91
CA ALA A 137 -5.71 3.55 1.29
C ALA A 137 -6.57 2.53 0.54
N ILE A 138 -7.86 2.87 0.33
CA ILE A 138 -8.75 2.15 -0.57
C ILE A 138 -8.93 3.01 -1.82
N TYR A 139 -8.68 2.43 -3.00
CA TYR A 139 -8.92 3.03 -4.30
C TYR A 139 -10.16 2.40 -4.94
N GLU A 140 -11.06 3.22 -5.46
CA GLU A 140 -12.25 2.72 -6.15
C GLU A 140 -11.98 2.53 -7.66
N PRO A 141 -12.75 1.66 -8.35
CA PRO A 141 -12.51 1.37 -9.77
C PRO A 141 -12.54 2.61 -10.68
N CYS A 142 -13.36 3.61 -10.34
CA CYS A 142 -13.44 4.87 -11.08
C CYS A 142 -12.16 5.72 -11.01
N CYS A 143 -11.23 5.37 -10.12
CA CYS A 143 -9.93 6.03 -10.01
C CYS A 143 -8.99 5.70 -11.18
N LEU A 144 -9.10 4.48 -11.77
CA LEU A 144 -8.16 4.02 -12.80
C LEU A 144 -8.04 4.93 -14.01
N PRO A 145 -9.12 5.38 -14.67
CA PRO A 145 -9.01 6.26 -15.84
C PRO A 145 -8.33 7.61 -15.51
N LEU A 146 -8.53 8.12 -14.30
CA LEU A 146 -7.91 9.37 -13.86
C LEU A 146 -6.42 9.21 -13.54
N LEU A 147 -6.02 8.07 -12.98
CA LEU A 147 -4.61 7.72 -12.79
C LEU A 147 -3.90 7.56 -14.15
N GLU A 148 -4.54 6.90 -15.12
CA GLU A 148 -4.02 6.78 -16.48
C GLU A 148 -3.82 8.15 -17.16
N LYS A 149 -4.79 9.05 -16.99
CA LYS A 149 -4.68 10.42 -17.52
C LYS A 149 -3.54 11.16 -16.82
N ALA A 150 -3.48 11.14 -15.49
CA ALA A 150 -2.47 11.81 -14.70
C ALA A 150 -1.04 11.33 -15.05
N THR A 151 -0.84 10.02 -15.25
CA THR A 151 0.47 9.47 -15.65
C THR A 151 0.88 9.89 -17.06
N LYS A 152 -0.05 9.94 -18.02
CA LYS A 152 0.20 10.48 -19.37
C LYS A 152 0.62 11.95 -19.36
N GLU A 153 0.14 12.70 -18.37
CA GLU A 153 0.50 14.10 -18.13
C GLU A 153 1.78 14.27 -17.28
N GLY A 154 2.48 13.16 -16.97
CA GLY A 154 3.73 13.18 -16.19
C GLY A 154 3.52 13.25 -14.67
N GLN A 155 2.30 13.16 -14.18
CA GLN A 155 2.00 13.14 -12.76
C GLN A 155 2.21 11.74 -12.16
N MET A 156 3.35 11.52 -11.52
CA MET A 156 3.72 10.20 -10.98
C MET A 156 3.53 10.09 -9.46
N SER A 157 3.04 11.12 -8.78
CA SER A 157 2.86 11.11 -7.34
C SER A 157 1.43 10.81 -6.93
N LEU A 158 1.19 9.62 -6.36
CA LEU A 158 -0.11 9.25 -5.76
C LEU A 158 -0.54 10.24 -4.68
N ARG A 159 0.39 10.71 -3.84
CA ARG A 159 0.07 11.67 -2.77
C ARG A 159 -0.45 12.99 -3.35
N ARG A 160 0.19 13.50 -4.41
CA ARG A 160 -0.30 14.70 -5.10
C ARG A 160 -1.65 14.45 -5.74
N PHE A 161 -1.84 13.31 -6.40
CA PHE A 161 -3.12 12.90 -6.97
C PHE A 161 -4.24 12.94 -5.92
N LEU A 162 -4.06 12.25 -4.78
CA LEU A 162 -5.06 12.22 -3.70
C LEU A 162 -5.27 13.59 -3.02
N THR A 163 -4.33 14.54 -3.15
CA THR A 163 -4.46 15.88 -2.58
C THR A 163 -5.43 16.75 -3.39
N ILE A 164 -5.41 16.61 -4.71
CA ILE A 164 -6.19 17.45 -5.63
C ILE A 164 -7.54 16.82 -6.01
N GLU A 165 -7.66 15.50 -5.90
CA GLU A 165 -8.85 14.78 -6.34
C GLU A 165 -9.93 14.66 -5.26
N ASN A 166 -11.13 14.25 -5.68
CA ASN A 166 -12.28 14.05 -4.82
C ASN A 166 -12.19 12.73 -4.05
N VAL A 167 -11.52 12.76 -2.90
CA VAL A 167 -11.27 11.59 -2.03
C VAL A 167 -11.87 11.76 -0.64
N ALA A 168 -12.26 10.67 0.00
CA ALA A 168 -12.62 10.64 1.41
C ALA A 168 -11.35 10.64 2.28
N ARG A 169 -11.20 11.63 3.14
CA ARG A 169 -10.05 11.80 4.04
C ARG A 169 -10.41 11.41 5.46
N VAL A 170 -9.79 10.38 5.96
CA VAL A 170 -10.04 9.83 7.30
C VAL A 170 -8.96 10.34 8.26
N PRO A 171 -9.32 11.10 9.31
CA PRO A 171 -8.35 11.50 10.31
C PRO A 171 -7.75 10.27 11.00
N CYS A 172 -6.42 10.15 11.01
CA CYS A 172 -5.72 9.10 11.73
C CYS A 172 -5.53 9.52 13.19
N ARG A 173 -6.06 8.74 14.15
CA ARG A 173 -5.88 9.01 15.58
C ARG A 173 -4.42 8.88 16.04
N SER A 174 -3.69 7.98 15.38
CA SER A 174 -2.27 7.71 15.67
C SER A 174 -1.47 7.69 14.36
N PRO A 175 -1.20 8.87 13.75
CA PRO A 175 -0.53 8.92 12.44
C PRO A 175 0.86 8.28 12.42
N LYS A 176 1.50 8.10 13.58
CA LYS A 176 2.77 7.39 13.72
C LYS A 176 2.68 5.92 13.25
N LEU A 177 1.49 5.32 13.32
CA LEU A 177 1.24 3.96 12.82
C LEU A 177 1.30 3.86 11.29
N LEU A 178 1.25 4.99 10.57
CA LEU A 178 1.39 5.07 9.12
C LEU A 178 2.84 5.33 8.67
N ALA A 179 3.79 5.29 9.59
CA ALA A 179 5.19 5.56 9.28
C ALA A 179 5.83 4.40 8.52
N SER A 180 6.68 4.74 7.54
CA SER A 180 7.43 3.78 6.73
C SER A 180 8.85 3.59 7.22
N LEU A 181 9.37 2.38 7.08
CA LEU A 181 10.78 2.02 7.27
C LEU A 181 11.59 2.46 6.04
N ASN A 182 12.48 3.43 6.20
CA ASN A 182 13.34 3.89 5.12
C ASN A 182 14.83 3.77 5.45
N THR A 183 15.18 3.84 6.74
CA THR A 183 16.55 3.79 7.28
C THR A 183 16.60 2.88 8.51
N GLN A 184 17.82 2.54 8.97
CA GLN A 184 17.99 1.80 10.22
C GLN A 184 17.50 2.63 11.43
N GLU A 185 17.65 3.95 11.40
CA GLU A 185 17.13 4.86 12.43
C GLU A 185 15.61 4.78 12.54
N ASP A 186 14.89 4.57 11.41
CA ASP A 186 13.45 4.35 11.43
C ASP A 186 13.08 3.08 12.17
N VAL A 187 13.87 2.00 12.04
CA VAL A 187 13.65 0.75 12.77
C VAL A 187 13.67 0.99 14.27
N ASP A 188 14.72 1.64 14.78
CA ASP A 188 14.91 1.87 16.21
C ASP A 188 13.79 2.76 16.76
N ARG A 189 13.45 3.82 16.03
CA ARG A 189 12.35 4.72 16.35
C ARG A 189 11.00 4.02 16.38
N LEU A 190 10.69 3.18 15.38
CA LEU A 190 9.39 2.52 15.30
C LEU A 190 9.26 1.37 16.31
N ARG A 191 10.35 0.68 16.64
CA ARG A 191 10.36 -0.31 17.72
C ARG A 191 10.03 0.32 19.08
N SER A 192 10.51 1.53 19.35
CA SER A 192 10.19 2.22 20.60
C SER A 192 8.72 2.66 20.73
N ILE A 193 7.93 2.57 19.68
CA ILE A 193 6.48 2.86 19.70
C ILE A 193 5.66 1.63 20.14
N VAL A 194 6.17 0.42 19.87
CA VAL A 194 5.49 -0.86 20.18
C VAL A 194 6.01 -1.53 21.44
N SER A 195 7.10 -1.03 22.03
CA SER A 195 7.62 -1.43 23.35
C SER A 195 6.85 -0.72 24.44
#